data_da7b7f8aed775c7a4bb3480790bb5165
#
_entry.id   da7b7f8aed775c7a4bb3480790bb5165
#
_cell.length_a   1.000
_cell.length_b   1.000
_cell.length_c   1.000
_cell.angle_alpha   90.00
_cell.angle_beta   90.00
_cell.angle_gamma   90.00
#
_symmetry.space_group_name_H-M   'P 1'
#
loop_
_entity.id
_entity.type
_entity.pdbx_description
1 polymer ?
#
loop_
_entity_poly.entity_id
_entity_poly.type
_entity_poly.pdbx_seq_one_letter_code
_entity_poly.pdbx_strand_id
1 'polypeptide(L)'
;IYPPTVKETPNAKSWAENELATMGKIALAEKFMIGIFVVALTLWIVGSFIHIDATLTAFIALALLLLTGVLTWQDILNETGAWNTLVWFSVLVLMADQLNKLGFIPWLSKSIATSLGGLSWPIVLVILILFYFYSHYLFASSTAHISAMYAALLGVAIAAGAPPLFSALMLGFFGNLLASTTHYSSGPAPILFSSGYVTQKRWWTMNLILGFVYFII
;
A
#
# COMPACT_ATOMS: atom_id res chain seq x y z
N ILE A 1 -1.06 -0.17 25.71
CA ILE A 1 -1.91 1.00 25.44
C ILE A 1 -3.36 0.57 25.27
N TYR A 2 -3.65 -0.54 24.61
CA TYR A 2 -4.98 -1.10 24.42
C TYR A 2 -4.97 -2.60 24.75
N PRO A 3 -5.23 -3.00 26.00
CA PRO A 3 -5.26 -4.41 26.35
C PRO A 3 -6.43 -5.10 25.67
N PRO A 4 -6.26 -6.33 25.14
CA PRO A 4 -7.34 -7.09 24.54
C PRO A 4 -8.40 -7.45 25.61
N THR A 5 -9.66 -7.41 25.22
CA THR A 5 -10.78 -7.84 26.08
C THR A 5 -10.80 -9.37 26.23
N VAL A 6 -10.42 -10.09 25.15
CA VAL A 6 -10.27 -11.55 25.16
C VAL A 6 -8.80 -11.86 25.36
N LYS A 7 -8.43 -12.44 26.49
CA LYS A 7 -7.06 -12.79 26.87
C LYS A 7 -6.70 -14.25 26.62
N GLU A 8 -7.71 -15.11 26.55
CA GLU A 8 -7.53 -16.56 26.36
C GLU A 8 -8.54 -17.07 25.33
N THR A 9 -8.09 -17.98 24.50
CA THR A 9 -8.91 -18.66 23.49
C THR A 9 -8.83 -20.17 23.68
N PRO A 10 -9.40 -20.72 24.78
CA PRO A 10 -9.24 -22.14 25.15
C PRO A 10 -9.72 -23.11 24.06
N ASN A 11 -10.68 -22.68 23.24
CA ASN A 11 -11.27 -23.53 22.19
C ASN A 11 -10.59 -23.37 20.81
N ALA A 12 -9.55 -22.53 20.68
CA ALA A 12 -8.93 -22.27 19.38
C ALA A 12 -8.35 -23.54 18.74
N LYS A 13 -7.75 -24.42 19.55
CA LYS A 13 -7.16 -25.67 19.07
C LYS A 13 -8.24 -26.62 18.55
N SER A 14 -9.28 -26.88 19.34
CA SER A 14 -10.39 -27.76 18.94
C SER A 14 -11.18 -27.22 17.75
N TRP A 15 -11.36 -25.91 17.68
CA TRP A 15 -11.95 -25.25 16.51
C TRP A 15 -11.09 -25.49 15.26
N ALA A 16 -9.79 -25.24 15.33
CA ALA A 16 -8.87 -25.44 14.20
C ALA A 16 -8.82 -26.92 13.75
N GLU A 17 -8.83 -27.86 14.70
CA GLU A 17 -8.88 -29.30 14.38
C GLU A 17 -10.18 -29.69 13.66
N ASN A 18 -11.32 -29.14 14.09
CA ASN A 18 -12.60 -29.35 13.43
C ASN A 18 -12.63 -28.74 12.01
N GLU A 19 -12.14 -27.52 11.85
CA GLU A 19 -12.04 -26.89 10.53
C GLU A 19 -11.12 -27.67 9.59
N LEU A 20 -9.96 -28.12 10.06
CA LEU A 20 -9.07 -28.98 9.28
C LEU A 20 -9.73 -30.31 8.90
N ALA A 21 -10.52 -30.90 9.78
CA ALA A 21 -11.25 -32.12 9.49
C ALA A 21 -12.33 -31.92 8.41
N THR A 22 -13.00 -30.76 8.41
CA THR A 22 -14.02 -30.41 7.40
C THR A 22 -13.40 -30.09 6.04
N MET A 23 -12.21 -29.50 5.98
CA MET A 23 -11.48 -29.22 4.74
C MET A 23 -11.07 -30.49 3.98
N GLY A 24 -10.86 -31.63 4.71
CA GLY A 24 -10.47 -32.88 4.10
C GLY A 24 -9.03 -32.91 3.61
N LYS A 25 -8.77 -33.81 2.63
CA LYS A 25 -7.41 -33.95 2.04
C LYS A 25 -7.16 -32.89 0.98
N ILE A 26 -5.91 -32.45 0.89
CA ILE A 26 -5.46 -31.47 -0.12
C ILE A 26 -5.82 -31.98 -1.53
N ALA A 27 -6.63 -31.20 -2.24
CA ALA A 27 -7.07 -31.49 -3.59
C ALA A 27 -5.93 -31.30 -4.61
N LEU A 28 -6.10 -31.86 -5.82
CA LEU A 28 -5.09 -31.71 -6.89
C LEU A 28 -4.92 -30.23 -7.31
N ALA A 29 -6.00 -29.49 -7.38
CA ALA A 29 -5.97 -28.04 -7.69
C ALA A 29 -5.16 -27.25 -6.66
N GLU A 30 -5.30 -27.58 -5.36
CA GLU A 30 -4.52 -26.92 -4.30
C GLU A 30 -3.02 -27.21 -4.42
N LYS A 31 -2.67 -28.45 -4.82
CA LYS A 31 -1.26 -28.82 -5.07
C LYS A 31 -0.67 -28.02 -6.24
N PHE A 32 -1.43 -27.86 -7.33
CA PHE A 32 -1.02 -27.00 -8.44
C PHE A 32 -0.89 -25.55 -8.00
N MET A 33 -1.85 -25.04 -7.22
CA MET A 33 -1.77 -23.67 -6.68
C MET A 33 -0.49 -23.46 -5.88
N ILE A 34 -0.16 -24.37 -4.95
CA ILE A 34 1.06 -24.31 -4.14
C ILE A 34 2.31 -24.33 -5.04
N GLY A 35 2.35 -25.27 -6.01
CA GLY A 35 3.47 -25.39 -6.94
C GLY A 35 3.69 -24.11 -7.77
N ILE A 36 2.63 -23.56 -8.32
CA ILE A 36 2.68 -22.31 -9.12
C ILE A 36 3.10 -21.13 -8.25
N PHE A 37 2.59 -21.04 -7.01
CA PHE A 37 2.99 -20.00 -6.06
C PHE A 37 4.48 -20.08 -5.74
N VAL A 38 5.03 -21.27 -5.48
CA VAL A 38 6.47 -21.46 -5.25
C VAL A 38 7.28 -21.05 -6.47
N VAL A 39 6.85 -21.42 -7.68
CA VAL A 39 7.51 -21.00 -8.93
C VAL A 39 7.50 -19.48 -9.08
N ALA A 40 6.35 -18.83 -8.86
CA ALA A 40 6.23 -17.38 -8.94
C ALA A 40 7.14 -16.66 -7.92
N LEU A 41 7.15 -17.12 -6.66
CA LEU A 41 8.06 -16.59 -5.63
C LEU A 41 9.53 -16.75 -6.03
N THR A 42 9.89 -17.93 -6.52
CA THR A 42 11.27 -18.18 -6.97
C THR A 42 11.66 -17.25 -8.12
N LEU A 43 10.78 -17.09 -9.10
CA LEU A 43 11.02 -16.18 -10.22
C LEU A 43 11.10 -14.71 -9.79
N TRP A 44 10.33 -14.26 -8.81
CA TRP A 44 10.44 -12.90 -8.28
C TRP A 44 11.75 -12.69 -7.52
N ILE A 45 12.20 -13.67 -6.74
CA ILE A 45 13.46 -13.57 -6.00
C ILE A 45 14.66 -13.63 -6.96
N VAL A 46 14.66 -14.59 -7.88
CA VAL A 46 15.78 -14.82 -8.81
C VAL A 46 15.72 -13.87 -10.02
N GLY A 47 14.55 -13.35 -10.34
CA GLY A 47 14.30 -12.52 -11.54
C GLY A 47 15.20 -11.30 -11.64
N SER A 48 15.57 -10.70 -10.52
CA SER A 48 16.52 -9.59 -10.47
C SER A 48 17.92 -9.97 -10.97
N PHE A 49 18.32 -11.23 -10.83
CA PHE A 49 19.63 -11.74 -11.28
C PHE A 49 19.63 -12.19 -12.74
N ILE A 50 18.48 -12.67 -13.23
CA ILE A 50 18.30 -13.19 -14.60
C ILE A 50 17.53 -12.25 -15.53
N HIS A 51 17.29 -11.02 -15.06
CA HIS A 51 16.59 -9.95 -15.78
C HIS A 51 15.18 -10.32 -16.27
N ILE A 52 14.45 -11.13 -15.49
CA ILE A 52 13.02 -11.38 -15.69
C ILE A 52 12.21 -10.28 -14.99
N ASP A 53 11.36 -9.62 -15.76
CA ASP A 53 10.46 -8.59 -15.23
C ASP A 53 9.41 -9.19 -14.30
N ALA A 54 9.10 -8.47 -13.20
CA ALA A 54 8.13 -8.93 -12.20
C ALA A 54 6.72 -9.11 -12.78
N THR A 55 6.33 -8.28 -13.75
CA THR A 55 5.04 -8.37 -14.45
C THR A 55 4.97 -9.62 -15.32
N LEU A 56 6.08 -9.94 -16.02
CA LEU A 56 6.17 -11.18 -16.80
C LEU A 56 6.00 -12.41 -15.90
N THR A 57 6.64 -12.42 -14.73
CA THR A 57 6.46 -13.48 -13.73
C THR A 57 4.99 -13.64 -13.32
N ALA A 58 4.29 -12.52 -13.07
CA ALA A 58 2.87 -12.56 -12.73
C ALA A 58 2.00 -13.14 -13.87
N PHE A 59 2.27 -12.76 -15.12
CA PHE A 59 1.57 -13.32 -16.28
C PHE A 59 1.87 -14.80 -16.51
N ILE A 60 3.09 -15.25 -16.26
CA ILE A 60 3.44 -16.69 -16.31
C ILE A 60 2.64 -17.46 -15.25
N ALA A 61 2.59 -16.96 -14.02
CA ALA A 61 1.82 -17.58 -12.95
C ALA A 61 0.33 -17.65 -13.28
N LEU A 62 -0.25 -16.54 -13.79
CA LEU A 62 -1.64 -16.47 -14.21
C LEU A 62 -1.94 -17.47 -15.35
N ALA A 63 -1.07 -17.54 -16.36
CA ALA A 63 -1.20 -18.50 -17.45
C ALA A 63 -1.17 -19.95 -16.95
N LEU A 64 -0.28 -20.28 -16.01
CA LEU A 64 -0.21 -21.60 -15.41
C LEU A 64 -1.47 -21.95 -14.61
N LEU A 65 -2.04 -21.01 -13.87
CA LEU A 65 -3.29 -21.18 -13.13
C LEU A 65 -4.48 -21.48 -14.04
N LEU A 66 -4.53 -20.80 -15.20
CA LEU A 66 -5.55 -21.04 -16.22
C LEU A 66 -5.35 -22.39 -16.93
N LEU A 67 -4.11 -22.72 -17.33
CA LEU A 67 -3.79 -23.97 -18.03
C LEU A 67 -4.02 -25.20 -17.15
N THR A 68 -3.79 -25.11 -15.86
CA THR A 68 -4.03 -26.18 -14.89
C THR A 68 -5.50 -26.28 -14.45
N GLY A 69 -6.34 -25.31 -14.84
CA GLY A 69 -7.74 -25.26 -14.44
C GLY A 69 -7.96 -24.91 -12.97
N VAL A 70 -6.93 -24.41 -12.28
CA VAL A 70 -7.05 -23.88 -10.91
C VAL A 70 -7.90 -22.62 -10.90
N LEU A 71 -7.74 -21.77 -11.94
CA LEU A 71 -8.61 -20.64 -12.23
C LEU A 71 -9.26 -20.81 -13.59
N THR A 72 -10.48 -20.32 -13.71
CA THR A 72 -11.18 -20.18 -14.98
C THR A 72 -11.09 -18.74 -15.48
N TRP A 73 -11.34 -18.53 -16.78
CA TRP A 73 -11.42 -17.18 -17.33
C TRP A 73 -12.51 -16.35 -16.65
N GLN A 74 -13.61 -16.99 -16.24
CA GLN A 74 -14.69 -16.31 -15.54
C GLN A 74 -14.27 -15.82 -14.15
N ASP A 75 -13.40 -16.53 -13.45
CA ASP A 75 -12.87 -16.07 -12.15
C ASP A 75 -12.07 -14.78 -12.32
N ILE A 76 -11.29 -14.67 -13.40
CA ILE A 76 -10.56 -13.44 -13.73
C ILE A 76 -11.52 -12.29 -14.03
N LEU A 77 -12.56 -12.52 -14.84
CA LEU A 77 -13.54 -11.50 -15.19
C LEU A 77 -14.35 -11.03 -13.98
N ASN A 78 -14.60 -11.93 -13.05
CA ASN A 78 -15.37 -11.62 -11.83
C ASN A 78 -14.54 -10.92 -10.75
N GLU A 79 -13.20 -10.88 -10.88
CA GLU A 79 -12.33 -10.17 -9.92
C GLU A 79 -12.39 -8.65 -10.14
N THR A 80 -13.55 -8.10 -9.78
CA THR A 80 -13.87 -6.67 -9.97
C THR A 80 -12.91 -5.75 -9.23
N GLY A 81 -12.35 -6.20 -8.10
CA GLY A 81 -11.35 -5.46 -7.33
C GLY A 81 -10.07 -5.22 -8.12
N ALA A 82 -9.58 -6.25 -8.80
CA ALA A 82 -8.39 -6.16 -9.66
C ALA A 82 -8.63 -5.24 -10.87
N TRP A 83 -9.77 -5.38 -11.54
CA TRP A 83 -10.14 -4.52 -12.69
C TRP A 83 -10.31 -3.07 -12.29
N ASN A 84 -10.97 -2.78 -11.18
CA ASN A 84 -11.09 -1.43 -10.64
C ASN A 84 -9.70 -0.85 -10.34
N THR A 85 -8.84 -1.60 -9.67
CA THR A 85 -7.46 -1.16 -9.39
C THR A 85 -6.71 -0.87 -10.66
N LEU A 86 -6.77 -1.74 -11.66
CA LEU A 86 -6.10 -1.54 -12.94
C LEU A 86 -6.57 -0.23 -13.61
N VAL A 87 -7.86 -0.01 -13.71
CA VAL A 87 -8.41 1.19 -14.39
C VAL A 87 -8.06 2.47 -13.63
N TRP A 88 -8.41 2.55 -12.35
CA TRP A 88 -8.18 3.78 -11.57
C TRP A 88 -6.70 4.07 -11.37
N PHE A 89 -5.91 3.05 -11.02
CA PHE A 89 -4.50 3.24 -10.73
C PHE A 89 -3.72 3.63 -11.98
N SER A 90 -3.98 2.98 -13.12
CA SER A 90 -3.33 3.33 -14.39
C SER A 90 -3.61 4.76 -14.80
N VAL A 91 -4.85 5.22 -14.65
CA VAL A 91 -5.21 6.61 -14.95
C VAL A 91 -4.50 7.58 -14.01
N LEU A 92 -4.47 7.31 -12.72
CA LEU A 92 -3.79 8.17 -11.73
C LEU A 92 -2.29 8.25 -12.00
N VAL A 93 -1.64 7.12 -12.29
CA VAL A 93 -0.20 7.09 -12.63
C VAL A 93 0.07 7.88 -13.91
N LEU A 94 -0.75 7.68 -14.95
CA LEU A 94 -0.63 8.43 -16.20
C LEU A 94 -0.82 9.93 -15.97
N MET A 95 -1.82 10.33 -15.20
CA MET A 95 -2.05 11.75 -14.88
C MET A 95 -0.88 12.37 -14.13
N ALA A 96 -0.33 11.65 -13.13
CA ALA A 96 0.84 12.13 -12.39
C ALA A 96 2.07 12.29 -13.28
N ASP A 97 2.33 11.34 -14.17
CA ASP A 97 3.42 11.41 -15.15
C ASP A 97 3.23 12.59 -16.12
N GLN A 98 2.01 12.78 -16.64
CA GLN A 98 1.70 13.91 -17.54
C GLN A 98 1.81 15.25 -16.83
N LEU A 99 1.34 15.40 -15.60
CA LEU A 99 1.50 16.63 -14.81
C LEU A 99 2.98 16.99 -14.62
N ASN A 100 3.82 16.00 -14.42
CA ASN A 100 5.27 16.21 -14.34
C ASN A 100 5.86 16.64 -15.68
N LYS A 101 5.54 15.93 -16.78
CA LYS A 101 6.02 16.23 -18.14
C LYS A 101 5.55 17.60 -18.66
N LEU A 102 4.33 18.00 -18.31
CA LEU A 102 3.77 19.31 -18.68
C LEU A 102 4.30 20.46 -17.84
N GLY A 103 5.19 20.20 -16.87
CA GLY A 103 5.81 21.21 -16.04
C GLY A 103 4.96 21.72 -14.88
N PHE A 104 3.79 21.13 -14.63
CA PHE A 104 2.94 21.51 -13.50
C PHE A 104 3.64 21.26 -12.16
N ILE A 105 4.28 20.10 -11.98
CA ILE A 105 5.00 19.77 -10.75
C ILE A 105 6.18 20.72 -10.50
N PRO A 106 7.07 21.01 -11.49
CA PRO A 106 8.10 22.04 -11.35
C PRO A 106 7.54 23.43 -11.04
N TRP A 107 6.44 23.83 -11.69
CA TRP A 107 5.79 25.11 -11.42
C TRP A 107 5.24 25.17 -9.99
N LEU A 108 4.51 24.16 -9.55
CA LEU A 108 3.96 24.07 -8.20
C LEU A 108 5.08 24.09 -7.16
N SER A 109 6.13 23.29 -7.36
CA SER A 109 7.31 23.23 -6.48
C SER A 109 7.96 24.61 -6.33
N LYS A 110 8.17 25.33 -7.44
CA LYS A 110 8.74 26.69 -7.44
C LYS A 110 7.83 27.68 -6.72
N SER A 111 6.51 27.60 -6.95
CA SER A 111 5.53 28.50 -6.32
C SER A 111 5.49 28.31 -4.80
N ILE A 112 5.52 27.06 -4.32
CA ILE A 112 5.54 26.76 -2.89
C ILE A 112 6.90 27.14 -2.29
N ALA A 113 8.02 26.86 -2.96
CA ALA A 113 9.35 27.24 -2.48
C ALA A 113 9.47 28.75 -2.30
N THR A 114 8.89 29.56 -3.19
CA THR A 114 8.85 31.02 -3.03
C THR A 114 7.97 31.45 -1.87
N SER A 115 6.87 30.77 -1.60
CA SER A 115 5.95 31.05 -0.48
C SER A 115 6.55 30.65 0.88
N LEU A 116 7.39 29.63 0.90
CA LEU A 116 8.13 29.17 2.08
C LEU A 116 9.50 29.87 2.23
N GLY A 117 9.75 30.91 1.43
CA GLY A 117 11.01 31.64 1.38
C GLY A 117 11.45 32.12 2.76
N GLY A 118 12.70 31.76 3.14
CA GLY A 118 13.29 32.09 4.44
C GLY A 118 13.28 30.97 5.46
N LEU A 119 12.55 29.86 5.23
CA LEU A 119 12.63 28.68 6.09
C LEU A 119 13.79 27.79 5.65
N SER A 120 14.50 27.20 6.62
CA SER A 120 15.52 26.21 6.32
C SER A 120 14.87 24.92 5.81
N TRP A 121 15.55 24.20 4.92
CA TRP A 121 15.03 22.97 4.32
C TRP A 121 14.56 21.89 5.33
N PRO A 122 15.16 21.71 6.53
CA PRO A 122 14.65 20.74 7.48
C PRO A 122 13.23 21.09 7.98
N ILE A 123 12.98 22.38 8.22
CA ILE A 123 11.65 22.84 8.63
C ILE A 123 10.64 22.64 7.52
N VAL A 124 11.01 22.98 6.28
CA VAL A 124 10.16 22.74 5.11
C VAL A 124 9.83 21.26 4.98
N LEU A 125 10.82 20.37 5.08
CA LEU A 125 10.63 18.92 4.95
C LEU A 125 9.68 18.40 6.05
N VAL A 126 9.85 18.82 7.30
CA VAL A 126 8.96 18.43 8.39
C VAL A 126 7.52 18.88 8.12
N ILE A 127 7.31 20.12 7.68
CA ILE A 127 5.98 20.62 7.33
C ILE A 127 5.36 19.79 6.19
N LEU A 128 6.13 19.47 5.15
CA LEU A 128 5.67 18.69 4.02
C LEU A 128 5.30 17.26 4.44
N ILE A 129 6.10 16.63 5.30
CA ILE A 129 5.82 15.28 5.82
C ILE A 129 4.56 15.29 6.70
N LEU A 130 4.40 16.28 7.58
CA LEU A 130 3.19 16.45 8.39
C LEU A 130 1.96 16.61 7.51
N PHE A 131 2.04 17.49 6.51
CA PHE A 131 0.95 17.67 5.56
C PHE A 131 0.66 16.40 4.77
N TYR A 132 1.68 15.72 4.25
CA TYR A 132 1.56 14.46 3.55
C TYR A 132 0.89 13.38 4.41
N PHE A 133 1.34 13.19 5.62
CA PHE A 133 0.81 12.17 6.52
C PHE A 133 -0.66 12.42 6.88
N TYR A 134 -0.98 13.64 7.34
CA TYR A 134 -2.34 13.93 7.82
C TYR A 134 -3.34 14.21 6.69
N SER A 135 -2.91 14.66 5.52
CA SER A 135 -3.81 14.78 4.37
C SER A 135 -4.38 13.43 3.92
N HIS A 136 -3.78 12.31 4.35
CA HIS A 136 -4.30 10.98 4.04
C HIS A 136 -5.72 10.71 4.58
N TYR A 137 -6.12 11.39 5.63
CA TYR A 137 -7.53 11.32 6.10
C TYR A 137 -8.55 11.77 5.04
N LEU A 138 -8.12 12.49 4.01
CA LEU A 138 -8.95 12.95 2.90
C LEU A 138 -8.93 11.99 1.69
N PHE A 139 -8.09 10.96 1.74
CA PHE A 139 -7.92 10.00 0.63
C PHE A 139 -8.47 8.62 0.99
N ALA A 140 -9.21 8.03 0.06
CA ALA A 140 -9.78 6.69 0.24
C ALA A 140 -8.77 5.53 0.08
N SER A 141 -7.53 5.81 -0.32
CA SER A 141 -6.50 4.79 -0.59
C SER A 141 -5.11 5.38 -0.45
N SER A 142 -4.20 4.67 0.22
CA SER A 142 -2.78 5.04 0.31
C SER A 142 -2.13 5.11 -1.08
N THR A 143 -2.45 4.19 -1.97
CA THR A 143 -1.93 4.18 -3.34
C THR A 143 -2.33 5.44 -4.11
N ALA A 144 -3.60 5.82 -4.07
CA ALA A 144 -4.08 7.05 -4.70
C ALA A 144 -3.42 8.30 -4.11
N HIS A 145 -3.28 8.36 -2.79
CA HIS A 145 -2.62 9.44 -2.09
C HIS A 145 -1.14 9.59 -2.47
N ILE A 146 -0.39 8.48 -2.41
CA ILE A 146 1.03 8.46 -2.78
C ILE A 146 1.20 8.89 -4.24
N SER A 147 0.41 8.36 -5.15
CA SER A 147 0.48 8.70 -6.58
C SER A 147 0.18 10.18 -6.85
N ALA A 148 -0.74 10.77 -6.11
CA ALA A 148 -1.11 12.17 -6.27
C ALA A 148 -0.10 13.15 -5.63
N MET A 149 0.48 12.81 -4.49
CA MET A 149 1.17 13.77 -3.63
C MET A 149 2.68 13.59 -3.57
N TYR A 150 3.19 12.36 -3.65
CA TYR A 150 4.61 12.06 -3.41
C TYR A 150 5.56 12.87 -4.29
N ALA A 151 5.37 12.82 -5.61
CA ALA A 151 6.26 13.49 -6.56
C ALA A 151 6.22 15.03 -6.41
N ALA A 152 5.02 15.58 -6.15
CA ALA A 152 4.85 17.01 -5.93
C ALA A 152 5.57 17.48 -4.67
N LEU A 153 5.37 16.79 -3.54
CA LEU A 153 5.99 17.17 -2.27
C LEU A 153 7.51 16.95 -2.28
N LEU A 154 7.99 15.89 -2.93
CA LEU A 154 9.42 15.68 -3.14
C LEU A 154 10.04 16.81 -3.95
N GLY A 155 9.39 17.23 -5.03
CA GLY A 155 9.83 18.39 -5.83
C GLY A 155 9.93 19.66 -5.00
N VAL A 156 8.96 19.93 -4.13
CA VAL A 156 8.99 21.07 -3.21
C VAL A 156 10.15 20.98 -2.21
N ALA A 157 10.36 19.81 -1.61
CA ALA A 157 11.46 19.59 -0.68
C ALA A 157 12.82 19.84 -1.33
N ILE A 158 13.03 19.31 -2.55
CA ILE A 158 14.27 19.54 -3.32
C ILE A 158 14.43 21.01 -3.69
N ALA A 159 13.38 21.68 -4.13
CA ALA A 159 13.40 23.11 -4.45
C ALA A 159 13.74 23.99 -3.23
N ALA A 160 13.39 23.55 -2.02
CA ALA A 160 13.78 24.20 -0.77
C ALA A 160 15.22 23.88 -0.33
N GLY A 161 15.97 23.09 -1.09
CA GLY A 161 17.37 22.72 -0.82
C GLY A 161 17.54 21.46 0.02
N ALA A 162 16.49 20.66 0.24
CA ALA A 162 16.60 19.39 0.96
C ALA A 162 17.36 18.34 0.12
N PRO A 163 18.19 17.48 0.77
CA PRO A 163 18.89 16.42 0.08
C PRO A 163 17.90 15.45 -0.62
N PRO A 164 18.02 15.21 -1.94
CA PRO A 164 17.00 14.48 -2.71
C PRO A 164 16.75 13.06 -2.19
N LEU A 165 17.82 12.29 -1.95
CA LEU A 165 17.70 10.91 -1.47
C LEU A 165 17.06 10.84 -0.08
N PHE A 166 17.47 11.71 0.83
CA PHE A 166 16.92 11.77 2.18
C PHE A 166 15.43 12.12 2.15
N SER A 167 15.04 13.14 1.37
CA SER A 167 13.64 13.55 1.22
C SER A 167 12.78 12.46 0.59
N ALA A 168 13.31 11.76 -0.42
CA ALA A 168 12.62 10.64 -1.06
C ALA A 168 12.38 9.48 -0.08
N LEU A 169 13.39 9.12 0.72
CA LEU A 169 13.27 8.06 1.72
C LEU A 169 12.28 8.45 2.82
N MET A 170 12.37 9.67 3.35
CA MET A 170 11.45 10.14 4.39
C MET A 170 10.00 10.13 3.91
N LEU A 171 9.70 10.68 2.74
CA LEU A 171 8.36 10.63 2.17
C LEU A 171 7.93 9.19 1.86
N GLY A 172 8.83 8.32 1.43
CA GLY A 172 8.56 6.90 1.21
C GLY A 172 8.21 6.16 2.50
N PHE A 173 8.91 6.38 3.59
CA PHE A 173 8.61 5.78 4.90
C PHE A 173 7.25 6.27 5.42
N PHE A 174 7.01 7.57 5.40
CA PHE A 174 5.72 8.11 5.81
C PHE A 174 4.58 7.69 4.88
N GLY A 175 4.86 7.45 3.59
CA GLY A 175 3.92 6.85 2.65
C GLY A 175 3.45 5.44 3.04
N ASN A 176 4.27 4.67 3.75
CA ASN A 176 3.86 3.40 4.35
C ASN A 176 3.13 3.59 5.70
N LEU A 177 3.64 4.47 6.56
CA LEU A 177 3.09 4.70 7.90
C LEU A 177 1.67 5.28 7.84
N LEU A 178 1.36 6.15 6.86
CA LEU A 178 0.02 6.70 6.68
C LEU A 178 -1.04 5.64 6.37
N ALA A 179 -0.64 4.45 5.88
CA ALA A 179 -1.54 3.35 5.60
C ALA A 179 -2.27 2.80 6.86
N SER A 180 -1.86 3.18 8.06
CA SER A 180 -2.52 2.83 9.31
C SER A 180 -3.61 3.82 9.75
N THR A 181 -3.64 5.05 9.20
CA THR A 181 -4.40 6.18 9.74
C THR A 181 -5.91 5.97 9.76
N THR A 182 -6.49 5.46 8.69
CA THR A 182 -7.93 5.23 8.57
C THR A 182 -8.26 3.75 8.35
N HIS A 183 -9.49 3.37 8.61
CA HIS A 183 -9.96 1.98 8.41
C HIS A 183 -10.13 1.60 6.93
N TYR A 184 -9.88 2.51 6.01
CA TYR A 184 -9.91 2.33 4.55
C TYR A 184 -8.57 2.70 3.90
N SER A 185 -7.53 2.99 4.67
CA SER A 185 -6.27 3.56 4.18
C SER A 185 -5.42 2.58 3.35
N SER A 186 -5.60 1.30 3.54
CA SER A 186 -4.81 0.26 2.86
C SER A 186 -5.66 -0.98 2.57
N GLY A 187 -5.19 -1.88 1.71
CA GLY A 187 -5.92 -3.10 1.38
C GLY A 187 -6.33 -3.95 2.59
N PRO A 188 -5.44 -4.23 3.56
CA PRO A 188 -5.80 -5.01 4.76
C PRO A 188 -6.65 -4.24 5.78
N ALA A 189 -6.63 -2.92 5.80
CA ALA A 189 -7.33 -2.13 6.82
C ALA A 189 -8.85 -2.37 6.87
N PRO A 190 -9.61 -2.38 5.76
CA PRO A 190 -11.03 -2.70 5.77
C PRO A 190 -11.34 -4.10 6.26
N ILE A 191 -10.49 -5.08 5.94
CA ILE A 191 -10.66 -6.49 6.36
C ILE A 191 -10.51 -6.59 7.88
N LEU A 192 -9.45 -5.98 8.43
CA LEU A 192 -9.22 -5.95 9.88
C LEU A 192 -10.32 -5.18 10.62
N PHE A 193 -10.81 -4.08 10.03
CA PHE A 193 -11.88 -3.29 10.62
C PHE A 193 -13.23 -4.01 10.61
N SER A 194 -13.54 -4.74 9.53
CA SER A 194 -14.79 -5.51 9.41
C SER A 194 -14.94 -6.63 10.43
N SER A 195 -13.85 -7.06 11.07
CA SER A 195 -13.90 -8.04 12.16
C SER A 195 -14.63 -7.53 13.42
N GLY A 196 -14.93 -6.22 13.49
CA GLY A 196 -15.79 -5.62 14.52
C GLY A 196 -15.16 -5.41 15.90
N TYR A 197 -13.85 -5.67 16.06
CA TYR A 197 -13.18 -5.49 17.38
C TYR A 197 -12.98 -4.03 17.78
N VAL A 198 -12.99 -3.11 16.82
CA VAL A 198 -12.68 -1.70 17.07
C VAL A 198 -13.70 -0.80 16.38
N THR A 199 -14.22 0.20 17.10
CA THR A 199 -15.11 1.22 16.47
C THR A 199 -14.29 2.19 15.61
N GLN A 200 -14.92 2.79 14.59
CA GLN A 200 -14.30 3.78 13.70
C GLN A 200 -13.66 4.94 14.46
N LYS A 201 -14.38 5.53 15.43
CA LYS A 201 -13.87 6.62 16.25
C LYS A 201 -12.59 6.22 16.99
N ARG A 202 -12.56 5.00 17.51
CA ARG A 202 -11.41 4.49 18.27
C ARG A 202 -10.21 4.21 17.37
N TRP A 203 -10.45 3.61 16.20
CA TRP A 203 -9.42 3.43 15.16
C TRP A 203 -8.75 4.75 14.80
N TRP A 204 -9.54 5.75 14.45
CA TRP A 204 -9.03 7.05 14.04
C TRP A 204 -8.29 7.78 15.15
N THR A 205 -8.83 7.79 16.38
CA THR A 205 -8.19 8.46 17.52
C THR A 205 -6.85 7.81 17.89
N MET A 206 -6.79 6.47 17.88
CA MET A 206 -5.55 5.77 18.20
C MET A 206 -4.48 6.03 17.15
N ASN A 207 -4.85 6.00 15.87
CA ASN A 207 -3.89 6.23 14.79
C ASN A 207 -3.50 7.72 14.66
N LEU A 208 -4.36 8.65 15.06
CA LEU A 208 -3.96 10.04 15.19
C LEU A 208 -2.83 10.19 16.25
N ILE A 209 -2.99 9.56 17.42
CA ILE A 209 -1.96 9.56 18.47
C ILE A 209 -0.68 8.86 17.99
N LEU A 210 -0.81 7.68 17.37
CA LEU A 210 0.34 6.96 16.80
C LEU A 210 1.06 7.79 15.72
N GLY A 211 0.33 8.58 14.94
CA GLY A 211 0.90 9.51 13.99
C GLY A 211 1.90 10.47 14.64
N PHE A 212 1.58 11.02 15.81
CA PHE A 212 2.53 11.86 16.56
C PHE A 212 3.76 11.06 17.00
N VAL A 213 3.58 9.81 17.41
CA VAL A 213 4.70 8.94 17.81
C VAL A 213 5.64 8.69 16.63
N TYR A 214 5.12 8.50 15.41
CA TYR A 214 5.92 8.31 14.19
C TYR A 214 6.80 9.52 13.85
N PHE A 215 6.42 10.73 14.28
CA PHE A 215 7.25 11.92 14.10
C PHE A 215 8.33 12.11 15.15
N ILE A 216 8.30 11.35 16.26
CA ILE A 216 9.28 11.43 17.33
C ILE A 216 10.41 10.40 17.13
N ILE A 217 10.11 9.29 16.44
CA ILE A 217 11.04 8.21 16.14
C ILE A 217 11.83 8.49 14.85
#